data_e13cbb6e2d43b5d152f8b4d6804698ed
#
_entry.id   e13cbb6e2d43b5d152f8b4d6804698ed
#
_cell.length_a   1.000
_cell.length_b   1.000
_cell.length_c   1.000
_cell.angle_alpha   90.00
_cell.angle_beta   90.00
_cell.angle_gamma   90.00
#
_symmetry.space_group_name_H-M   'P 1'
#
loop_
_entity.id
_entity.type
_entity.pdbx_description
1 polymer ?
#
loop_
_entity_poly.entity_id
_entity_poly.type
_entity_poly.pdbx_seq_one_letter_code
_entity_poly.pdbx_strand_id
1 'polypeptide(L)'
;QDQGRSQSILHEDLLQRSGDFEVLLKDSFSAKIEVRPRIDAVDMDDLVLVRESSAVTDAQVDEALERLRQQHAEVVVVDPPRPVEDGDLVTCDYTVAVDGVDRPDLAGNDRPIDTNGGLLPELKTGLLGKAVGESASIALTFPENQGELSSKPALFSVTVKEIKAKVLPALDDEFAKDVEHASLDDLRSKTRERLEAAAKERAEDALKDQLVEKLLEKNPVQVPPSLVQQQQQALLQEYVRMIRMTGQSMNTGAELFENTRKEAEQRVRAALVLGAVARIKGIRVEAADLDKRLEEMAARSGKHVAKLRAELQGEQRDLVQSQILEEKLLEYLLGQATITESAS
;
A
#
# COMPACT_ATOMS: atom_id res chain seq x y z
N GLN A 1 -55.87 12.29 -17.42
CA GLN A 1 -54.89 12.01 -18.50
C GLN A 1 -53.82 13.10 -18.68
N ASP A 2 -53.92 14.21 -17.93
CA ASP A 2 -53.00 15.37 -18.08
C ASP A 2 -51.88 15.45 -17.03
N GLN A 3 -51.92 14.60 -15.99
CA GLN A 3 -50.90 14.58 -14.93
C GLN A 3 -49.63 13.79 -15.29
N GLY A 4 -49.69 12.87 -16.24
CA GLY A 4 -48.54 12.03 -16.61
C GLY A 4 -47.50 12.69 -17.53
N ARG A 5 -47.90 13.69 -18.32
CA ARG A 5 -46.99 14.41 -19.22
C ARG A 5 -46.13 15.48 -18.53
N SER A 6 -46.68 16.10 -17.47
CA SER A 6 -45.97 17.15 -16.72
C SER A 6 -44.78 16.60 -15.89
N GLN A 7 -44.85 15.35 -15.43
CA GLN A 7 -43.79 14.72 -14.65
C GLN A 7 -42.59 14.26 -15.51
N SER A 8 -42.85 13.85 -16.76
CA SER A 8 -41.79 13.38 -17.68
C SER A 8 -40.88 14.52 -18.17
N ILE A 9 -41.46 15.69 -18.42
CA ILE A 9 -40.71 16.87 -18.92
C ILE A 9 -39.81 17.46 -17.81
N LEU A 10 -40.29 17.45 -16.56
CA LEU A 10 -39.50 17.90 -15.42
C LEU A 10 -38.34 16.97 -15.10
N HIS A 11 -38.46 15.69 -15.39
CA HIS A 11 -37.40 14.70 -15.12
C HIS A 11 -36.24 14.80 -16.13
N GLU A 12 -36.54 15.03 -17.42
CA GLU A 12 -35.51 15.22 -18.44
C GLU A 12 -34.75 16.54 -18.30
N ASP A 13 -35.42 17.62 -17.90
CA ASP A 13 -34.80 18.94 -17.73
C ASP A 13 -33.90 19.01 -16.48
N LEU A 14 -34.23 18.25 -15.43
CA LEU A 14 -33.42 18.15 -14.19
C LEU A 14 -32.11 17.37 -14.39
N LEU A 15 -32.11 16.40 -15.29
CA LEU A 15 -30.90 15.61 -15.61
C LEU A 15 -29.87 16.38 -16.44
N GLN A 16 -30.21 17.54 -17.01
CA GLN A 16 -29.34 18.35 -17.87
C GLN A 16 -28.62 19.49 -17.15
N ARG A 17 -28.95 19.79 -15.89
CA ARG A 17 -28.36 20.90 -15.15
C ARG A 17 -27.35 20.42 -14.11
N SER A 18 -26.22 21.09 -14.02
CA SER A 18 -25.23 20.89 -12.94
C SER A 18 -25.57 21.82 -11.77
N GLY A 19 -25.79 21.24 -10.58
CA GLY A 19 -26.04 21.99 -9.35
C GLY A 19 -27.11 21.36 -8.46
N ASP A 20 -27.24 21.87 -7.25
CA ASP A 20 -28.31 21.52 -6.33
C ASP A 20 -29.61 22.19 -6.78
N PHE A 21 -30.71 21.43 -6.92
CA PHE A 21 -32.00 21.93 -7.27
C PHE A 21 -32.98 21.78 -6.10
N GLU A 22 -33.62 22.86 -5.75
CA GLU A 22 -34.77 22.87 -4.88
C GLU A 22 -36.05 22.86 -5.74
N VAL A 23 -36.80 21.76 -5.72
CA VAL A 23 -38.10 21.65 -6.41
C VAL A 23 -39.18 21.91 -5.39
N LEU A 24 -39.84 23.08 -5.49
CA LEU A 24 -40.99 23.41 -4.69
C LEU A 24 -42.24 22.79 -5.33
N LEU A 25 -42.78 21.74 -4.72
CA LEU A 25 -44.10 21.20 -5.05
C LEU A 25 -45.18 21.95 -4.27
N LYS A 26 -46.37 22.08 -4.86
CA LYS A 26 -47.48 22.89 -4.30
C LYS A 26 -47.96 22.48 -2.90
N ASP A 27 -47.52 21.35 -2.37
CA ASP A 27 -47.83 20.83 -1.04
C ASP A 27 -46.58 20.78 -0.10
N SER A 28 -45.74 21.81 -0.16
CA SER A 28 -44.63 22.04 0.80
C SER A 28 -43.57 20.97 0.90
N PHE A 29 -43.26 20.26 -0.17
CA PHE A 29 -42.09 19.37 -0.23
C PHE A 29 -40.90 20.08 -0.89
N SER A 30 -39.76 20.15 -0.19
CA SER A 30 -38.47 20.50 -0.79
C SER A 30 -37.64 19.24 -0.93
N ALA A 31 -37.22 18.91 -2.16
CA ALA A 31 -36.28 17.80 -2.41
C ALA A 31 -34.95 18.37 -2.89
N LYS A 32 -33.88 18.05 -2.16
CA LYS A 32 -32.50 18.36 -2.59
C LYS A 32 -31.97 17.18 -3.39
N ILE A 33 -31.71 17.41 -4.67
CA ILE A 33 -31.21 16.38 -5.59
C ILE A 33 -29.75 16.68 -5.90
N GLU A 34 -28.87 15.75 -5.61
CA GLU A 34 -27.49 15.80 -6.06
C GLU A 34 -27.41 15.35 -7.53
N VAL A 35 -26.80 16.17 -8.37
CA VAL A 35 -26.59 15.86 -9.78
C VAL A 35 -25.11 15.71 -10.04
N ARG A 36 -24.72 14.73 -10.86
CA ARG A 36 -23.33 14.62 -11.30
C ARG A 36 -22.94 15.87 -12.09
N PRO A 37 -21.80 16.53 -11.78
CA PRO A 37 -21.37 17.71 -12.49
C PRO A 37 -21.12 17.36 -13.97
N ARG A 38 -21.61 18.19 -14.86
CA ARG A 38 -21.32 18.09 -16.29
C ARG A 38 -20.07 18.90 -16.60
N ILE A 39 -19.02 18.23 -17.03
CA ILE A 39 -17.74 18.84 -17.41
C ILE A 39 -17.73 18.89 -18.94
N ASP A 40 -17.92 20.09 -19.52
CA ASP A 40 -18.04 20.25 -20.98
C ASP A 40 -16.67 20.47 -21.64
N ALA A 41 -15.68 20.94 -20.89
CA ALA A 41 -14.31 21.13 -21.35
C ALA A 41 -13.33 20.71 -20.25
N VAL A 42 -12.18 20.16 -20.65
CA VAL A 42 -11.07 19.81 -19.77
C VAL A 42 -9.82 20.44 -20.34
N ASP A 43 -9.12 21.23 -19.52
CA ASP A 43 -7.80 21.78 -19.85
C ASP A 43 -6.75 20.68 -19.70
N MET A 44 -6.19 20.27 -20.83
CA MET A 44 -5.13 19.25 -20.94
C MET A 44 -3.83 19.82 -21.50
N ASP A 45 -3.77 21.13 -21.75
CA ASP A 45 -2.62 21.77 -22.35
C ASP A 45 -1.49 21.98 -21.32
N ASP A 46 -0.26 22.09 -21.77
CA ASP A 46 0.92 22.42 -20.96
C ASP A 46 1.09 21.55 -19.69
N LEU A 47 0.82 20.25 -19.78
CA LEU A 47 1.10 19.29 -18.71
C LEU A 47 2.61 18.98 -18.71
N VAL A 48 3.35 19.55 -17.77
CA VAL A 48 4.79 19.31 -17.60
C VAL A 48 4.99 18.33 -16.45
N LEU A 49 5.61 17.19 -16.75
CA LEU A 49 5.86 16.12 -15.79
C LEU A 49 7.36 15.88 -15.65
N VAL A 50 7.77 15.37 -14.50
CA VAL A 50 9.16 15.03 -14.21
C VAL A 50 9.26 13.53 -13.98
N ARG A 51 9.98 12.83 -14.87
CA ARG A 51 10.26 11.41 -14.70
C ARG A 51 11.43 11.24 -13.75
N GLU A 52 11.24 10.45 -12.70
CA GLU A 52 12.33 10.06 -11.81
C GLU A 52 13.30 9.11 -12.50
N SER A 53 14.59 9.21 -12.14
CA SER A 53 15.61 8.29 -12.67
C SER A 53 15.33 6.86 -12.19
N SER A 54 15.29 5.92 -13.13
CA SER A 54 15.20 4.49 -12.85
C SER A 54 16.57 3.78 -12.81
N ALA A 55 17.66 4.55 -12.85
CA ALA A 55 19.02 4.00 -12.80
C ALA A 55 19.28 3.37 -11.42
N VAL A 56 19.79 2.14 -11.44
CA VAL A 56 20.16 1.38 -10.24
C VAL A 56 21.67 1.41 -10.06
N THR A 57 22.12 1.85 -8.89
CA THR A 57 23.54 1.88 -8.54
C THR A 57 24.04 0.52 -8.08
N ASP A 58 25.36 0.29 -8.17
CA ASP A 58 25.99 -0.92 -7.63
C ASP A 58 25.74 -1.07 -6.12
N ALA A 59 25.73 0.03 -5.39
CA ALA A 59 25.44 0.03 -3.96
C ALA A 59 24.03 -0.51 -3.63
N GLN A 60 23.04 -0.20 -4.45
CA GLN A 60 21.68 -0.73 -4.27
C GLN A 60 21.59 -2.22 -4.56
N VAL A 61 22.36 -2.70 -5.54
CA VAL A 61 22.48 -4.14 -5.82
C VAL A 61 23.16 -4.86 -4.66
N ASP A 62 24.27 -4.32 -4.15
CA ASP A 62 24.98 -4.88 -2.99
C ASP A 62 24.11 -4.91 -1.74
N GLU A 63 23.34 -3.86 -1.48
CA GLU A 63 22.37 -3.83 -0.38
C GLU A 63 21.27 -4.89 -0.53
N ALA A 64 20.76 -5.09 -1.75
CA ALA A 64 19.76 -6.11 -2.01
C ALA A 64 20.31 -7.53 -1.81
N LEU A 65 21.55 -7.78 -2.24
CA LEU A 65 22.25 -9.04 -2.02
C LEU A 65 22.52 -9.27 -0.52
N GLU A 66 22.91 -8.24 0.21
CA GLU A 66 23.12 -8.32 1.66
C GLU A 66 21.84 -8.65 2.41
N ARG A 67 20.70 -8.04 2.02
CA ARG A 67 19.38 -8.39 2.56
C ARG A 67 19.03 -9.85 2.27
N LEU A 68 19.29 -10.32 1.05
CA LEU A 68 19.07 -11.72 0.67
C LEU A 68 19.94 -12.65 1.52
N ARG A 69 21.23 -12.31 1.72
CA ARG A 69 22.17 -13.04 2.58
C ARG A 69 21.69 -13.12 4.02
N GLN A 70 21.14 -12.02 4.56
CA GLN A 70 20.58 -11.99 5.91
C GLN A 70 19.33 -12.86 6.06
N GLN A 71 18.50 -12.98 5.01
CA GLN A 71 17.34 -13.87 4.99
C GLN A 71 17.74 -15.35 5.00
N HIS A 72 18.92 -15.68 4.47
CA HIS A 72 19.48 -17.02 4.43
C HIS A 72 20.51 -17.28 5.53
N ALA A 73 20.57 -16.42 6.56
CA ALA A 73 21.45 -16.63 7.69
C ALA A 73 21.11 -17.92 8.45
N GLU A 74 22.11 -18.74 8.71
CA GLU A 74 21.97 -19.90 9.56
C GLU A 74 22.00 -19.50 11.03
N VAL A 75 21.12 -20.11 11.82
CA VAL A 75 21.07 -19.87 13.27
C VAL A 75 21.79 -21.03 13.96
N VAL A 76 22.98 -20.77 14.49
CA VAL A 76 23.81 -21.78 15.15
C VAL A 76 24.00 -21.45 16.62
N VAL A 77 24.04 -22.49 17.47
CA VAL A 77 24.36 -22.31 18.88
C VAL A 77 25.80 -21.84 19.04
N VAL A 78 26.01 -20.84 19.89
CA VAL A 78 27.34 -20.29 20.12
C VAL A 78 28.19 -21.26 20.96
N ASP A 79 29.21 -21.86 20.36
CA ASP A 79 30.14 -22.76 21.02
C ASP A 79 31.59 -22.44 20.59
N PRO A 80 32.53 -22.11 21.53
CA PRO A 80 32.33 -22.01 22.98
C PRO A 80 31.41 -20.87 23.39
N PRO A 81 30.71 -20.98 24.55
CA PRO A 81 29.81 -19.94 25.04
C PRO A 81 30.53 -18.60 25.22
N ARG A 82 29.94 -17.53 24.67
CA ARG A 82 30.35 -16.13 24.87
C ARG A 82 29.17 -15.30 25.35
N PRO A 83 29.41 -14.09 25.87
CA PRO A 83 28.33 -13.14 26.14
C PRO A 83 27.52 -12.78 24.88
N VAL A 84 26.26 -12.33 25.09
CA VAL A 84 25.36 -11.85 24.03
C VAL A 84 25.98 -10.68 23.28
N GLU A 85 26.03 -10.79 21.99
CA GLU A 85 26.45 -9.73 21.06
C GLU A 85 25.28 -9.21 20.23
N ASP A 86 25.48 -8.10 19.56
CA ASP A 86 24.48 -7.50 18.68
C ASP A 86 24.23 -8.41 17.46
N GLY A 87 22.97 -8.70 17.16
CA GLY A 87 22.57 -9.63 16.08
C GLY A 87 22.31 -11.05 16.54
N ASP A 88 22.59 -11.40 17.81
CA ASP A 88 22.29 -12.72 18.34
C ASP A 88 20.79 -12.96 18.54
N LEU A 89 20.39 -14.22 18.40
CA LEU A 89 19.09 -14.75 18.80
C LEU A 89 19.24 -15.40 20.18
N VAL A 90 18.66 -14.77 21.20
CA VAL A 90 18.82 -15.19 22.58
C VAL A 90 17.53 -15.84 23.08
N THR A 91 17.60 -17.08 23.55
CA THR A 91 16.46 -17.73 24.21
C THR A 91 16.48 -17.34 25.68
N CYS A 92 15.38 -16.73 26.14
CA CYS A 92 15.26 -16.20 27.50
C CYS A 92 13.99 -16.68 28.20
N ASP A 93 14.09 -16.77 29.54
CA ASP A 93 12.92 -16.70 30.41
C ASP A 93 12.81 -15.27 30.96
N TYR A 94 11.61 -14.72 31.00
CA TYR A 94 11.41 -13.40 31.57
C TYR A 94 10.10 -13.26 32.34
N THR A 95 10.14 -12.46 33.38
CA THR A 95 8.97 -11.99 34.15
C THR A 95 8.87 -10.49 34.03
N VAL A 96 7.66 -9.97 34.15
CA VAL A 96 7.38 -8.53 33.97
C VAL A 96 6.55 -8.03 35.18
N ALA A 97 6.99 -6.95 35.80
CA ALA A 97 6.20 -6.18 36.75
C ALA A 97 5.89 -4.80 36.15
N VAL A 98 4.62 -4.40 36.16
CA VAL A 98 4.16 -3.08 35.65
C VAL A 98 3.61 -2.29 36.82
N ASP A 99 4.08 -1.04 37.00
CA ASP A 99 3.74 -0.21 38.16
C ASP A 99 4.05 -0.90 39.53
N GLY A 100 5.05 -1.80 39.54
CA GLY A 100 5.42 -2.57 40.72
C GLY A 100 4.53 -3.77 41.01
N VAL A 101 3.60 -4.12 40.11
CA VAL A 101 2.72 -5.28 40.24
C VAL A 101 3.14 -6.34 39.21
N ASP A 102 3.33 -7.59 39.68
CA ASP A 102 3.68 -8.69 38.81
C ASP A 102 2.57 -8.99 37.79
N ARG A 103 2.95 -9.19 36.54
CA ARG A 103 2.07 -9.48 35.39
C ARG A 103 2.44 -10.85 34.77
N PRO A 104 1.92 -11.94 35.33
CA PRO A 104 2.18 -13.30 34.81
C PRO A 104 1.71 -13.49 33.35
N ASP A 105 0.73 -12.73 32.93
CA ASP A 105 0.19 -12.71 31.57
C ASP A 105 1.18 -12.15 30.52
N LEU A 106 2.18 -11.38 30.97
CA LEU A 106 3.26 -10.84 30.15
C LEU A 106 4.57 -11.63 30.28
N ALA A 107 4.63 -12.64 31.15
CA ALA A 107 5.82 -13.47 31.34
C ALA A 107 6.01 -14.44 30.14
N GLY A 108 7.25 -14.83 29.89
CA GLY A 108 7.59 -15.79 28.86
C GLY A 108 8.66 -16.77 29.29
N ASN A 109 8.49 -18.04 28.92
CA ASN A 109 9.50 -19.06 29.09
C ASN A 109 9.97 -19.55 27.72
N ASP A 110 11.29 -19.80 27.59
CA ASP A 110 11.94 -20.25 26.36
C ASP A 110 11.61 -19.38 25.15
N ARG A 111 11.53 -18.05 25.34
CA ARG A 111 11.21 -17.13 24.27
C ARG A 111 12.45 -16.73 23.50
N PRO A 112 12.47 -16.93 22.17
CA PRO A 112 13.55 -16.42 21.34
C PRO A 112 13.40 -14.88 21.18
N ILE A 113 14.46 -14.17 21.48
CA ILE A 113 14.56 -12.72 21.36
C ILE A 113 15.69 -12.41 20.37
N ASP A 114 15.37 -11.77 19.27
CA ASP A 114 16.32 -11.27 18.30
C ASP A 114 16.80 -9.88 18.73
N THR A 115 18.08 -9.72 19.02
CA THR A 115 18.65 -8.44 19.49
C THR A 115 18.56 -7.35 18.41
N ASN A 116 18.37 -7.70 17.12
CA ASN A 116 18.14 -6.81 16.00
C ASN A 116 16.66 -6.78 15.52
N GLY A 117 15.78 -7.52 16.17
CA GLY A 117 14.38 -7.73 15.75
C GLY A 117 13.39 -6.66 16.21
N GLY A 118 13.80 -5.39 16.37
CA GLY A 118 12.88 -4.32 16.80
C GLY A 118 12.61 -4.31 18.31
N LEU A 119 13.53 -4.84 19.10
CA LEU A 119 13.49 -4.83 20.55
C LEU A 119 13.55 -3.40 21.10
N LEU A 120 12.89 -3.15 22.24
CA LEU A 120 13.04 -1.87 22.94
C LEU A 120 14.52 -1.64 23.28
N PRO A 121 15.06 -0.43 23.08
CA PRO A 121 16.49 -0.15 23.26
C PRO A 121 17.03 -0.54 24.64
N GLU A 122 16.21 -0.39 25.69
CA GLU A 122 16.57 -0.73 27.07
C GLU A 122 16.72 -2.26 27.23
N LEU A 123 15.83 -3.05 26.62
CA LEU A 123 15.92 -4.51 26.64
C LEU A 123 17.15 -5.00 25.87
N LYS A 124 17.43 -4.42 24.71
CA LYS A 124 18.63 -4.70 23.94
C LYS A 124 19.88 -4.44 24.77
N THR A 125 19.98 -3.23 25.33
CA THR A 125 21.15 -2.81 26.14
C THR A 125 21.34 -3.69 27.38
N GLY A 126 20.23 -4.10 28.02
CA GLY A 126 20.28 -4.94 29.21
C GLY A 126 20.66 -6.39 28.94
N LEU A 127 20.44 -6.91 27.72
CA LEU A 127 20.84 -8.26 27.30
C LEU A 127 22.28 -8.31 26.81
N LEU A 128 22.77 -7.27 26.14
CA LEU A 128 24.14 -7.24 25.61
C LEU A 128 25.18 -7.47 26.73
N GLY A 129 26.14 -8.34 26.45
CA GLY A 129 27.20 -8.68 27.40
C GLY A 129 26.81 -9.70 28.49
N LYS A 130 25.57 -10.20 28.50
CA LYS A 130 25.12 -11.24 29.44
C LYS A 130 25.52 -12.63 28.93
N ALA A 131 26.00 -13.46 29.85
CA ALA A 131 26.31 -14.85 29.56
C ALA A 131 25.11 -15.77 29.79
N VAL A 132 25.19 -16.99 29.26
CA VAL A 132 24.20 -18.05 29.52
C VAL A 132 24.08 -18.31 31.04
N GLY A 133 22.88 -18.35 31.57
CA GLY A 133 22.57 -18.49 32.99
C GLY A 133 22.55 -17.16 33.76
N GLU A 134 22.98 -16.06 33.17
CA GLU A 134 22.92 -14.78 33.83
C GLU A 134 21.51 -14.14 33.73
N SER A 135 21.15 -13.43 34.81
CA SER A 135 19.89 -12.67 34.88
C SER A 135 20.18 -11.17 34.82
N ALA A 136 19.27 -10.43 34.18
CA ALA A 136 19.27 -8.96 34.14
C ALA A 136 17.93 -8.42 34.59
N SER A 137 17.97 -7.34 35.38
CA SER A 137 16.79 -6.56 35.73
C SER A 137 16.81 -5.27 34.88
N ILE A 138 15.85 -5.11 34.00
CA ILE A 138 15.80 -4.07 32.99
C ILE A 138 14.56 -3.22 33.23
N ALA A 139 14.76 -1.98 33.61
CA ALA A 139 13.67 -1.01 33.73
C ALA A 139 13.44 -0.32 32.40
N LEU A 140 12.19 -0.24 31.98
CA LEU A 140 11.78 0.45 30.78
C LEU A 140 10.40 1.10 30.95
N THR A 141 10.03 1.94 30.00
CA THR A 141 8.67 2.50 29.91
C THR A 141 8.05 2.05 28.60
N PHE A 142 6.84 1.51 28.67
CA PHE A 142 6.14 1.09 27.44
C PHE A 142 5.84 2.30 26.54
N PRO A 143 5.95 2.15 25.21
CA PRO A 143 5.56 3.19 24.25
C PRO A 143 4.08 3.60 24.36
N GLU A 144 3.75 4.81 23.88
CA GLU A 144 2.41 5.39 24.00
C GLU A 144 1.30 4.59 23.26
N ASN A 145 1.66 3.70 22.33
CA ASN A 145 0.69 2.96 21.50
C ASN A 145 0.42 1.52 21.95
N GLN A 146 0.62 1.20 23.24
CA GLN A 146 0.49 -0.16 23.81
C GLN A 146 -0.83 -0.38 24.60
N GLY A 147 -1.89 0.35 24.29
CA GLY A 147 -3.20 0.19 24.96
C GLY A 147 -3.11 0.44 26.48
N GLU A 148 -3.52 -0.54 27.29
CA GLU A 148 -3.50 -0.42 28.76
C GLU A 148 -2.08 -0.30 29.38
N LEU A 149 -1.05 -0.63 28.62
CA LEU A 149 0.35 -0.57 29.06
C LEU A 149 1.04 0.75 28.67
N SER A 150 0.37 1.60 27.87
CA SER A 150 0.93 2.84 27.32
C SER A 150 1.53 3.71 28.43
N SER A 151 2.80 4.12 28.21
CA SER A 151 3.58 5.01 29.10
C SER A 151 3.75 4.51 30.55
N LYS A 152 3.48 3.22 30.80
CA LYS A 152 3.67 2.65 32.16
C LYS A 152 5.10 2.17 32.34
N PRO A 153 5.69 2.43 33.53
CA PRO A 153 6.99 1.86 33.89
C PRO A 153 6.87 0.36 34.13
N ALA A 154 7.82 -0.37 33.61
CA ALA A 154 7.89 -1.83 33.75
C ALA A 154 9.31 -2.25 34.12
N LEU A 155 9.39 -3.32 34.91
CA LEU A 155 10.62 -4.00 35.25
C LEU A 155 10.60 -5.40 34.65
N PHE A 156 11.53 -5.67 33.75
CA PHE A 156 11.76 -6.98 33.17
C PHE A 156 12.89 -7.68 33.90
N SER A 157 12.62 -8.86 34.43
CA SER A 157 13.65 -9.76 34.96
C SER A 157 13.87 -10.86 33.94
N VAL A 158 14.97 -10.79 33.20
CA VAL A 158 15.29 -11.67 32.07
C VAL A 158 16.45 -12.58 32.44
N THR A 159 16.34 -13.88 32.16
CA THR A 159 17.41 -14.86 32.35
C THR A 159 17.76 -15.48 30.99
N VAL A 160 19.03 -15.40 30.61
CA VAL A 160 19.56 -15.94 29.34
C VAL A 160 19.73 -17.44 29.46
N LYS A 161 19.09 -18.22 28.59
CA LYS A 161 19.17 -19.70 28.57
C LYS A 161 20.12 -20.21 27.48
N GLU A 162 20.02 -19.65 26.31
CA GLU A 162 20.79 -20.08 25.14
C GLU A 162 21.08 -18.88 24.26
N ILE A 163 22.27 -18.86 23.67
CA ILE A 163 22.68 -17.83 22.71
C ILE A 163 22.94 -18.51 21.37
N LYS A 164 22.29 -18.03 20.32
CA LYS A 164 22.48 -18.45 18.94
C LYS A 164 22.96 -17.26 18.12
N ALA A 165 24.01 -17.48 17.36
CA ALA A 165 24.52 -16.48 16.42
C ALA A 165 23.88 -16.70 15.03
N LYS A 166 23.59 -15.61 14.35
CA LYS A 166 23.24 -15.64 12.93
C LYS A 166 24.54 -15.65 12.13
N VAL A 167 24.85 -16.78 11.53
CA VAL A 167 25.99 -16.94 10.64
C VAL A 167 25.53 -16.64 9.21
N LEU A 168 26.06 -15.56 8.66
CA LEU A 168 25.74 -15.18 7.28
C LEU A 168 26.55 -16.08 6.33
N PRO A 169 25.92 -16.67 5.29
CA PRO A 169 26.65 -17.42 4.27
C PRO A 169 27.65 -16.50 3.54
N ALA A 170 28.74 -17.07 3.01
CA ALA A 170 29.60 -16.31 2.14
C ALA A 170 28.87 -15.88 0.88
N LEU A 171 29.18 -14.69 0.36
CA LEU A 171 28.58 -14.21 -0.89
C LEU A 171 29.42 -14.71 -2.07
N ASP A 172 29.20 -15.96 -2.47
CA ASP A 172 29.91 -16.68 -3.49
C ASP A 172 29.01 -17.50 -4.42
N ASP A 173 29.59 -18.32 -5.29
CA ASP A 173 28.82 -19.13 -6.23
C ASP A 173 28.02 -20.27 -5.56
N GLU A 174 28.42 -20.72 -4.36
CA GLU A 174 27.65 -21.71 -3.60
C GLU A 174 26.36 -21.09 -3.08
N PHE A 175 26.46 -19.91 -2.47
CA PHE A 175 25.29 -19.15 -2.07
C PHE A 175 24.35 -18.84 -3.25
N ALA A 176 24.93 -18.45 -4.40
CA ALA A 176 24.11 -18.19 -5.58
C ALA A 176 23.32 -19.43 -6.03
N LYS A 177 23.90 -20.63 -5.94
CA LYS A 177 23.21 -21.89 -6.25
C LYS A 177 22.13 -22.23 -5.23
N ASP A 178 22.36 -21.95 -3.95
CA ASP A 178 21.36 -22.16 -2.89
C ASP A 178 20.11 -21.30 -3.11
N VAL A 179 20.26 -20.14 -3.76
CA VAL A 179 19.16 -19.25 -4.13
C VAL A 179 18.74 -19.40 -5.61
N GLU A 180 19.02 -20.57 -6.20
CA GLU A 180 18.60 -20.98 -7.56
C GLU A 180 19.18 -20.14 -8.71
N HIS A 181 20.41 -19.63 -8.54
CA HIS A 181 21.18 -18.92 -9.57
C HIS A 181 22.43 -19.70 -9.97
N ALA A 182 22.91 -19.52 -11.22
CA ALA A 182 24.01 -20.27 -11.77
C ALA A 182 25.38 -19.88 -11.15
N SER A 183 25.55 -18.59 -10.81
CA SER A 183 26.75 -18.02 -10.22
C SER A 183 26.43 -16.71 -9.51
N LEU A 184 27.40 -16.19 -8.74
CA LEU A 184 27.28 -14.88 -8.11
C LEU A 184 27.04 -13.74 -9.12
N ASP A 185 27.73 -13.82 -10.28
CA ASP A 185 27.55 -12.83 -11.36
C ASP A 185 26.12 -12.89 -11.95
N ASP A 186 25.56 -14.09 -12.13
CA ASP A 186 24.18 -14.28 -12.57
C ASP A 186 23.19 -13.71 -11.52
N LEU A 187 23.41 -14.02 -10.25
CA LEU A 187 22.59 -13.48 -9.15
C LEU A 187 22.64 -11.94 -9.11
N ARG A 188 23.83 -11.34 -9.27
CA ARG A 188 23.99 -9.88 -9.34
C ARG A 188 23.27 -9.29 -10.55
N SER A 189 23.42 -9.89 -11.72
CA SER A 189 22.75 -9.44 -12.95
C SER A 189 21.23 -9.51 -12.81
N LYS A 190 20.70 -10.62 -12.32
CA LYS A 190 19.25 -10.81 -12.10
C LYS A 190 18.69 -9.88 -11.02
N THR A 191 19.44 -9.64 -9.96
CA THR A 191 19.06 -8.69 -8.92
C THR A 191 19.00 -7.28 -9.48
N ARG A 192 19.98 -6.87 -10.29
CA ARG A 192 19.98 -5.57 -10.99
C ARG A 192 18.77 -5.43 -11.93
N GLU A 193 18.56 -6.41 -12.82
CA GLU A 193 17.42 -6.43 -13.74
C GLU A 193 16.09 -6.26 -12.98
N ARG A 194 15.93 -6.95 -11.84
CA ARG A 194 14.72 -6.85 -11.00
C ARG A 194 14.57 -5.46 -10.36
N LEU A 195 15.67 -4.89 -9.87
CA LEU A 195 15.65 -3.55 -9.26
C LEU A 195 15.36 -2.48 -10.31
N GLU A 196 15.95 -2.58 -11.50
CA GLU A 196 15.68 -1.66 -12.63
C GLU A 196 14.24 -1.76 -13.09
N ALA A 197 13.69 -2.97 -13.22
CA ALA A 197 12.28 -3.16 -13.56
C ALA A 197 11.35 -2.53 -12.51
N ALA A 198 11.62 -2.76 -11.21
CA ALA A 198 10.85 -2.18 -10.13
C ALA A 198 11.02 -0.65 -10.02
N ALA A 199 12.20 -0.11 -10.32
CA ALA A 199 12.44 1.33 -10.35
C ALA A 199 11.70 1.99 -11.52
N LYS A 200 11.72 1.34 -12.69
CA LYS A 200 10.97 1.79 -13.86
C LYS A 200 9.46 1.80 -13.61
N GLU A 201 8.92 0.73 -13.05
CA GLU A 201 7.50 0.64 -12.70
C GLU A 201 7.10 1.76 -11.73
N ARG A 202 7.90 1.97 -10.67
CA ARG A 202 7.66 3.07 -9.72
C ARG A 202 7.72 4.46 -10.37
N ALA A 203 8.70 4.68 -11.27
CA ALA A 203 8.82 5.95 -11.98
C ALA A 203 7.63 6.19 -12.94
N GLU A 204 7.12 5.13 -13.59
CA GLU A 204 5.93 5.20 -14.43
C GLU A 204 4.67 5.48 -13.60
N ASP A 205 4.51 4.86 -12.45
CA ASP A 205 3.36 5.10 -11.57
C ASP A 205 3.41 6.51 -10.95
N ALA A 206 4.58 6.95 -10.47
CA ALA A 206 4.77 8.33 -10.00
C ALA A 206 4.45 9.37 -11.10
N LEU A 207 4.79 9.05 -12.36
CA LEU A 207 4.48 9.91 -13.49
C LEU A 207 2.96 10.00 -13.76
N LYS A 208 2.23 8.87 -13.62
CA LYS A 208 0.76 8.86 -13.72
C LYS A 208 0.11 9.65 -12.59
N ASP A 209 0.62 9.51 -11.36
CA ASP A 209 0.13 10.27 -10.21
C ASP A 209 0.33 11.78 -10.40
N GLN A 210 1.52 12.21 -10.83
CA GLN A 210 1.79 13.60 -11.17
C GLN A 210 0.87 14.13 -12.29
N LEU A 211 0.60 13.31 -13.31
CA LEU A 211 -0.31 13.65 -14.39
C LEU A 211 -1.73 13.92 -13.87
N VAL A 212 -2.25 13.02 -13.04
CA VAL A 212 -3.59 13.16 -12.46
C VAL A 212 -3.64 14.40 -11.56
N GLU A 213 -2.65 14.60 -10.69
CA GLU A 213 -2.56 15.77 -9.82
C GLU A 213 -2.61 17.09 -10.62
N LYS A 214 -1.75 17.23 -11.62
CA LYS A 214 -1.70 18.44 -12.48
C LYS A 214 -2.97 18.63 -13.29
N LEU A 215 -3.56 17.55 -13.77
CA LEU A 215 -4.85 17.61 -14.47
C LEU A 215 -5.96 18.13 -13.54
N LEU A 216 -5.98 17.69 -12.27
CA LEU A 216 -6.96 18.13 -11.27
C LEU A 216 -6.74 19.58 -10.83
N GLU A 217 -5.48 20.02 -10.69
CA GLU A 217 -5.15 21.43 -10.40
C GLU A 217 -5.69 22.38 -11.46
N LYS A 218 -5.54 22.01 -12.75
CA LYS A 218 -6.05 22.81 -13.87
C LYS A 218 -7.57 22.75 -14.03
N ASN A 219 -8.20 21.69 -13.55
CA ASN A 219 -9.63 21.43 -13.72
C ASN A 219 -10.35 21.29 -12.36
N PRO A 220 -10.54 22.40 -11.61
CA PRO A 220 -11.24 22.33 -10.34
C PRO A 220 -12.71 21.97 -10.57
N VAL A 221 -13.16 20.87 -9.96
CA VAL A 221 -14.53 20.35 -10.07
C VAL A 221 -15.11 20.15 -8.68
N GLN A 222 -16.36 20.57 -8.49
CA GLN A 222 -17.11 20.27 -7.28
C GLN A 222 -17.51 18.80 -7.29
N VAL A 223 -17.22 18.11 -6.19
CA VAL A 223 -17.48 16.68 -6.05
C VAL A 223 -18.77 16.47 -5.25
N PRO A 224 -19.75 15.69 -5.76
CA PRO A 224 -20.96 15.38 -5.01
C PRO A 224 -20.64 14.61 -3.73
N PRO A 225 -21.14 15.08 -2.56
CA PRO A 225 -20.87 14.45 -1.27
C PRO A 225 -21.26 12.96 -1.20
N SER A 226 -22.34 12.56 -1.87
CA SER A 226 -22.78 11.16 -1.91
C SER A 226 -21.73 10.24 -2.57
N LEU A 227 -21.08 10.69 -3.65
CA LEU A 227 -20.03 9.93 -4.32
C LEU A 227 -18.79 9.82 -3.44
N VAL A 228 -18.43 10.91 -2.73
CA VAL A 228 -17.32 10.88 -1.76
C VAL A 228 -17.59 9.87 -0.66
N GLN A 229 -18.79 9.87 -0.09
CA GLN A 229 -19.18 8.94 0.96
C GLN A 229 -19.14 7.49 0.49
N GLN A 230 -19.63 7.21 -0.71
CA GLN A 230 -19.59 5.87 -1.31
C GLN A 230 -18.13 5.40 -1.50
N GLN A 231 -17.28 6.25 -2.06
CA GLN A 231 -15.87 5.95 -2.27
C GLN A 231 -15.12 5.77 -0.95
N GLN A 232 -15.40 6.60 0.05
CA GLN A 232 -14.82 6.46 1.38
C GLN A 232 -15.19 5.13 2.04
N GLN A 233 -16.44 4.69 1.91
CA GLN A 233 -16.87 3.38 2.43
C GLN A 233 -16.11 2.24 1.75
N ALA A 234 -15.89 2.31 0.43
CA ALA A 234 -15.10 1.32 -0.30
C ALA A 234 -13.64 1.27 0.20
N LEU A 235 -13.00 2.44 0.36
CA LEU A 235 -11.66 2.55 0.91
C LEU A 235 -11.56 1.96 2.32
N LEU A 236 -12.48 2.29 3.22
CA LEU A 236 -12.48 1.74 4.57
C LEU A 236 -12.62 0.21 4.58
N GLN A 237 -13.43 -0.36 3.67
CA GLN A 237 -13.54 -1.82 3.53
C GLN A 237 -12.23 -2.45 3.03
N GLU A 238 -11.54 -1.78 2.11
CA GLU A 238 -10.22 -2.20 1.60
C GLU A 238 -9.17 -2.19 2.73
N TYR A 239 -9.11 -1.12 3.52
CA TYR A 239 -8.24 -1.03 4.70
C TYR A 239 -8.52 -2.14 5.73
N VAL A 240 -9.79 -2.39 6.06
CA VAL A 240 -10.17 -3.48 6.98
C VAL A 240 -9.72 -4.84 6.44
N ARG A 241 -9.84 -5.06 5.13
CA ARG A 241 -9.38 -6.31 4.51
C ARG A 241 -7.87 -6.45 4.61
N MET A 242 -7.12 -5.38 4.34
CA MET A 242 -5.66 -5.36 4.44
C MET A 242 -5.18 -5.64 5.86
N ILE A 243 -5.78 -5.00 6.88
CA ILE A 243 -5.49 -5.25 8.30
C ILE A 243 -5.70 -6.73 8.65
N ARG A 244 -6.80 -7.33 8.19
CA ARG A 244 -7.08 -8.76 8.44
C ARG A 244 -6.06 -9.69 7.81
N MET A 245 -5.52 -9.32 6.65
CA MET A 245 -4.53 -10.12 5.93
C MET A 245 -3.12 -9.98 6.53
N THR A 246 -2.76 -8.79 7.00
CA THR A 246 -1.39 -8.49 7.48
C THR A 246 -1.23 -8.69 8.98
N GLY A 247 -2.34 -8.76 9.75
CA GLY A 247 -2.32 -8.81 11.21
C GLY A 247 -1.75 -7.55 11.88
N GLN A 248 -1.49 -6.50 11.11
CA GLN A 248 -0.96 -5.25 11.65
C GLN A 248 -2.04 -4.48 12.37
N SER A 249 -1.72 -4.02 13.60
CA SER A 249 -2.55 -3.05 14.31
C SER A 249 -2.36 -1.68 13.66
N MET A 250 -3.36 -1.20 12.94
CA MET A 250 -3.35 0.17 12.40
C MET A 250 -4.17 1.09 13.28
N ASN A 251 -3.76 2.35 13.34
CA ASN A 251 -4.53 3.40 14.01
C ASN A 251 -5.90 3.55 13.33
N THR A 252 -6.97 3.10 13.99
CA THR A 252 -8.34 3.13 13.49
C THR A 252 -9.12 4.38 13.94
N GLY A 253 -8.41 5.42 14.36
CA GLY A 253 -8.98 6.63 14.92
C GLY A 253 -9.53 7.63 13.90
N ALA A 254 -9.89 8.82 14.41
CA ALA A 254 -10.45 9.93 13.62
C ALA A 254 -9.55 10.34 12.44
N GLU A 255 -8.23 10.19 12.58
CA GLU A 255 -7.24 10.50 11.55
C GLU A 255 -7.40 9.61 10.31
N LEU A 256 -7.61 8.30 10.49
CA LEU A 256 -7.88 7.39 9.37
C LEU A 256 -9.14 7.80 8.61
N PHE A 257 -10.18 8.18 9.35
CA PHE A 257 -11.44 8.60 8.73
C PHE A 257 -11.29 9.88 7.90
N GLU A 258 -10.56 10.87 8.41
CA GLU A 258 -10.29 12.12 7.68
C GLU A 258 -9.36 11.89 6.47
N ASN A 259 -8.34 11.05 6.61
CA ASN A 259 -7.44 10.73 5.51
C ASN A 259 -8.16 9.98 4.39
N THR A 260 -8.96 8.96 4.73
CA THR A 260 -9.78 8.23 3.74
C THR A 260 -10.81 9.12 3.06
N ARG A 261 -11.35 10.14 3.75
CA ARG A 261 -12.28 11.10 3.15
C ARG A 261 -11.60 11.97 2.11
N LYS A 262 -10.40 12.50 2.42
CA LYS A 262 -9.60 13.31 1.48
C LYS A 262 -9.21 12.49 0.25
N GLU A 263 -8.76 11.27 0.47
CA GLU A 263 -8.41 10.33 -0.60
C GLU A 263 -9.64 10.00 -1.47
N ALA A 264 -10.79 9.73 -0.86
CA ALA A 264 -12.04 9.49 -1.57
C ALA A 264 -12.44 10.69 -2.44
N GLU A 265 -12.33 11.91 -1.92
CA GLU A 265 -12.64 13.12 -2.67
C GLU A 265 -11.73 13.28 -3.88
N GLN A 266 -10.42 13.04 -3.72
CA GLN A 266 -9.46 13.08 -4.82
C GLN A 266 -9.77 12.02 -5.89
N ARG A 267 -10.03 10.76 -5.48
CA ARG A 267 -10.38 9.66 -6.40
C ARG A 267 -11.67 9.94 -7.18
N VAL A 268 -12.71 10.47 -6.52
CA VAL A 268 -13.95 10.83 -7.21
C VAL A 268 -13.74 11.99 -8.17
N ARG A 269 -12.97 13.02 -7.77
CA ARG A 269 -12.63 14.15 -8.64
C ARG A 269 -11.86 13.68 -9.87
N ALA A 270 -10.87 12.81 -9.70
CA ALA A 270 -10.12 12.21 -10.80
C ALA A 270 -11.03 11.43 -11.75
N ALA A 271 -11.91 10.58 -11.21
CA ALA A 271 -12.85 9.80 -12.02
C ALA A 271 -13.81 10.69 -12.84
N LEU A 272 -14.26 11.81 -12.27
CA LEU A 272 -15.13 12.77 -12.99
C LEU A 272 -14.38 13.47 -14.13
N VAL A 273 -13.15 13.93 -13.88
CA VAL A 273 -12.34 14.63 -14.90
C VAL A 273 -11.90 13.66 -15.98
N LEU A 274 -11.38 12.48 -15.62
CA LEU A 274 -10.97 11.44 -16.60
C LEU A 274 -12.17 10.95 -17.42
N GLY A 275 -13.35 10.77 -16.79
CA GLY A 275 -14.58 10.44 -17.49
C GLY A 275 -15.01 11.52 -18.50
N ALA A 276 -14.76 12.80 -18.19
CA ALA A 276 -14.99 13.88 -19.14
C ALA A 276 -13.98 13.86 -20.30
N VAL A 277 -12.69 13.58 -20.03
CA VAL A 277 -11.68 13.38 -21.08
C VAL A 277 -12.09 12.24 -22.01
N ALA A 278 -12.51 11.08 -21.46
CA ALA A 278 -12.98 9.95 -22.23
C ALA A 278 -14.09 10.35 -23.23
N ARG A 279 -15.08 11.07 -22.73
CA ARG A 279 -16.22 11.53 -23.52
C ARG A 279 -15.80 12.54 -24.60
N ILE A 280 -14.98 13.54 -24.25
CA ILE A 280 -14.56 14.61 -25.17
C ILE A 280 -13.67 14.04 -26.27
N LYS A 281 -12.78 13.11 -25.96
CA LYS A 281 -11.84 12.50 -26.91
C LYS A 281 -12.39 11.25 -27.58
N GLY A 282 -13.56 10.76 -27.18
CA GLY A 282 -14.16 9.53 -27.73
C GLY A 282 -13.40 8.26 -27.37
N ILE A 283 -12.62 8.28 -26.27
CA ILE A 283 -11.85 7.11 -25.80
C ILE A 283 -12.81 6.15 -25.11
N ARG A 284 -12.80 4.91 -25.54
CA ARG A 284 -13.64 3.84 -25.00
C ARG A 284 -12.92 2.51 -25.03
N VAL A 285 -13.41 1.58 -24.24
CA VAL A 285 -12.91 0.19 -24.24
C VAL A 285 -13.59 -0.58 -25.37
N GLU A 286 -12.78 -1.17 -26.21
CA GLU A 286 -13.21 -2.03 -27.30
C GLU A 286 -13.12 -3.51 -26.88
N ALA A 287 -13.77 -4.41 -27.64
CA ALA A 287 -13.73 -5.83 -27.34
C ALA A 287 -12.31 -6.40 -27.38
N ALA A 288 -11.48 -5.90 -28.30
CA ALA A 288 -10.07 -6.28 -28.41
C ALA A 288 -9.24 -5.92 -27.16
N ASP A 289 -9.51 -4.78 -26.53
CA ASP A 289 -8.82 -4.37 -25.30
C ASP A 289 -9.12 -5.34 -24.15
N LEU A 290 -10.38 -5.76 -24.03
CA LEU A 290 -10.80 -6.73 -23.02
C LEU A 290 -10.18 -8.11 -23.29
N ASP A 291 -10.14 -8.55 -24.56
CA ASP A 291 -9.52 -9.82 -24.93
C ASP A 291 -8.03 -9.84 -24.61
N LYS A 292 -7.31 -8.76 -24.94
CA LYS A 292 -5.90 -8.59 -24.57
C LYS A 292 -5.68 -8.67 -23.05
N ARG A 293 -6.50 -7.98 -22.27
CA ARG A 293 -6.41 -8.02 -20.80
C ARG A 293 -6.67 -9.43 -20.25
N LEU A 294 -7.63 -10.15 -20.81
CA LEU A 294 -7.90 -11.54 -20.45
C LEU A 294 -6.72 -12.47 -20.75
N GLU A 295 -6.03 -12.27 -21.87
CA GLU A 295 -4.80 -13.01 -22.20
C GLU A 295 -3.67 -12.71 -21.20
N GLU A 296 -3.45 -11.43 -20.83
CA GLU A 296 -2.47 -11.04 -19.84
C GLU A 296 -2.77 -11.64 -18.45
N MET A 297 -4.03 -11.61 -18.03
CA MET A 297 -4.48 -12.24 -16.77
C MET A 297 -4.30 -13.76 -16.79
N ALA A 298 -4.56 -14.40 -17.92
CA ALA A 298 -4.37 -15.84 -18.12
C ALA A 298 -2.89 -16.22 -18.00
N ALA A 299 -2.00 -15.46 -18.64
CA ALA A 299 -0.56 -15.67 -18.59
C ALA A 299 -0.01 -15.54 -17.15
N ARG A 300 -0.50 -14.55 -16.37
CA ARG A 300 -0.08 -14.34 -14.98
C ARG A 300 -0.63 -15.38 -14.00
N SER A 301 -1.88 -15.84 -14.21
CA SER A 301 -2.55 -16.76 -13.27
C SER A 301 -2.42 -18.23 -13.63
N GLY A 302 -1.88 -18.56 -14.82
CA GLY A 302 -1.85 -19.93 -15.35
C GLY A 302 -3.24 -20.50 -15.70
N LYS A 303 -4.29 -19.69 -15.68
CA LYS A 303 -5.66 -20.10 -16.00
C LYS A 303 -5.92 -19.98 -17.50
N HIS A 304 -6.86 -20.78 -18.00
CA HIS A 304 -7.29 -20.70 -19.38
C HIS A 304 -8.13 -19.45 -19.63
N VAL A 305 -7.88 -18.71 -20.72
CA VAL A 305 -8.61 -17.46 -21.11
C VAL A 305 -10.13 -17.67 -21.10
N ALA A 306 -10.61 -18.81 -21.62
CA ALA A 306 -12.05 -19.13 -21.66
C ALA A 306 -12.67 -19.23 -20.26
N LYS A 307 -11.92 -19.73 -19.27
CA LYS A 307 -12.38 -19.80 -17.89
C LYS A 307 -12.46 -18.41 -17.27
N LEU A 308 -11.43 -17.58 -17.45
CA LEU A 308 -11.42 -16.19 -16.99
C LEU A 308 -12.56 -15.38 -17.62
N ARG A 309 -12.81 -15.57 -18.91
CA ARG A 309 -13.94 -14.91 -19.61
C ARG A 309 -15.29 -15.31 -19.02
N ALA A 310 -15.46 -16.56 -18.58
CA ALA A 310 -16.69 -17.03 -17.94
C ALA A 310 -16.82 -16.52 -16.49
N GLU A 311 -15.71 -16.37 -15.77
CA GLU A 311 -15.65 -15.83 -14.41
C GLU A 311 -15.91 -14.31 -14.41
N LEU A 312 -15.43 -13.57 -15.41
CA LEU A 312 -15.58 -12.11 -15.53
C LEU A 312 -16.94 -11.72 -16.12
N GLN A 313 -17.96 -11.67 -15.25
CA GLN A 313 -19.31 -11.21 -15.58
C GLN A 313 -19.80 -10.16 -14.59
N GLY A 314 -20.79 -9.35 -15.01
CA GLY A 314 -21.38 -8.32 -14.16
C GLY A 314 -20.34 -7.32 -13.65
N GLU A 315 -20.39 -7.01 -12.35
CA GLU A 315 -19.54 -6.02 -11.69
C GLU A 315 -18.04 -6.24 -11.89
N GLN A 316 -17.59 -7.51 -11.95
CA GLN A 316 -16.17 -7.80 -12.18
C GLN A 316 -15.70 -7.40 -13.58
N ARG A 317 -16.56 -7.60 -14.58
CA ARG A 317 -16.28 -7.16 -15.94
C ARG A 317 -16.25 -5.64 -16.04
N ASP A 318 -17.19 -4.97 -15.39
CA ASP A 318 -17.28 -3.50 -15.37
C ASP A 318 -16.05 -2.90 -14.68
N LEU A 319 -15.55 -3.53 -13.62
CA LEU A 319 -14.31 -3.15 -12.95
C LEU A 319 -13.10 -3.25 -13.89
N VAL A 320 -12.94 -4.37 -14.59
CA VAL A 320 -11.83 -4.57 -15.54
C VAL A 320 -11.95 -3.57 -16.71
N GLN A 321 -13.15 -3.31 -17.21
CA GLN A 321 -13.35 -2.30 -18.24
C GLN A 321 -12.99 -0.89 -17.76
N SER A 322 -13.32 -0.54 -16.51
CA SER A 322 -12.95 0.73 -15.91
C SER A 322 -11.43 0.89 -15.79
N GLN A 323 -10.72 -0.17 -15.40
CA GLN A 323 -9.26 -0.18 -15.34
C GLN A 323 -8.63 0.01 -16.73
N ILE A 324 -9.12 -0.72 -17.74
CA ILE A 324 -8.63 -0.57 -19.11
C ILE A 324 -8.89 0.85 -19.64
N LEU A 325 -10.06 1.43 -19.35
CA LEU A 325 -10.37 2.79 -19.74
C LEU A 325 -9.41 3.79 -19.10
N GLU A 326 -9.16 3.66 -17.81
CA GLU A 326 -8.24 4.51 -17.07
C GLU A 326 -6.83 4.42 -17.64
N GLU A 327 -6.32 3.23 -17.89
CA GLU A 327 -5.01 3.03 -18.52
C GLU A 327 -4.92 3.70 -19.90
N LYS A 328 -5.92 3.51 -20.76
CA LYS A 328 -5.97 4.16 -22.09
C LYS A 328 -6.00 5.68 -22.00
N LEU A 329 -6.70 6.22 -20.98
CA LEU A 329 -6.78 7.65 -20.75
C LEU A 329 -5.45 8.21 -20.25
N LEU A 330 -4.81 7.55 -19.30
CA LEU A 330 -3.50 7.95 -18.79
C LEU A 330 -2.44 7.86 -19.88
N GLU A 331 -2.44 6.80 -20.69
CA GLU A 331 -1.54 6.66 -21.84
C GLU A 331 -1.75 7.79 -22.87
N TYR A 332 -2.99 8.09 -23.21
CA TYR A 332 -3.32 9.19 -24.10
C TYR A 332 -2.82 10.54 -23.55
N LEU A 333 -3.06 10.84 -22.27
CA LEU A 333 -2.65 12.10 -21.63
C LEU A 333 -1.14 12.19 -21.47
N LEU A 334 -0.45 11.10 -21.12
CA LEU A 334 1.02 11.04 -21.09
C LEU A 334 1.63 11.33 -22.47
N GLY A 335 0.98 10.86 -23.55
CA GLY A 335 1.40 11.15 -24.91
C GLY A 335 1.25 12.62 -25.33
N GLN A 336 0.42 13.41 -24.60
CA GLN A 336 0.27 14.85 -24.81
C GLN A 336 1.15 15.69 -23.87
N ALA A 337 1.61 15.11 -22.77
CA ALA A 337 2.39 15.80 -21.74
C ALA A 337 3.84 16.01 -22.18
N THR A 338 4.45 17.09 -21.70
CA THR A 338 5.90 17.32 -21.81
C THR A 338 6.60 16.65 -20.65
N ILE A 339 7.36 15.58 -20.92
CA ILE A 339 8.08 14.84 -19.90
C ILE A 339 9.53 15.27 -19.88
N THR A 340 10.01 15.71 -18.72
CA THR A 340 11.43 16.04 -18.47
C THR A 340 12.01 15.00 -17.53
N GLU A 341 13.29 14.66 -17.73
CA GLU A 341 13.99 13.73 -16.81
C GLU A 341 14.46 14.51 -15.58
N SER A 342 14.33 13.91 -14.40
CA SER A 342 14.93 14.46 -13.19
C SER A 342 16.45 14.37 -13.29
N ALA A 343 17.16 15.45 -12.96
CA ALA A 343 18.61 15.39 -12.81
C ALA A 343 18.93 14.42 -11.66
N SER A 344 19.74 13.40 -11.95
CA SER A 344 20.21 12.37 -11.00
C SER A 344 21.07 13.00 -9.92
#